data_0838aad04384d863be5189724a06919f
#
_entry.id   0838aad04384d863be5189724a06919f
#
_cell.length_a   1.000
_cell.length_b   1.000
_cell.length_c   1.000
_cell.angle_alpha   90.00
_cell.angle_beta   90.00
_cell.angle_gamma   90.00
#
_symmetry.space_group_name_H-M   'P 1'
#
loop_
_entity.id
_entity.type
_entity.pdbx_description
1 polymer ?
#
loop_
_entity_poly.entity_id
_entity_poly.type
_entity_poly.pdbx_seq_one_letter_code
_entity_poly.pdbx_strand_id
1 'polypeptide(L)'
;MTEHTLYNPQAGDFEGVTVTSDIQQLTRPSLSFWQDAWVRLKKNKRAMASLFIVVALILFTLIGPLLWRVDPAVQDLDQISQFITFNKKAVVTESQTVWEGITLDNFPAEPEEEPDELLASAKVEVVDSPTTQGVRLKWAPVVGAAGYVIYRNEKAPDPDDLGIPVGETDAGNIVGYEDRLKLEARTYHYSIVATDGMDEADTHATLGVPVVQGIIL
;
A
#
# COMPACT_ATOMS: atom_id res chain seq x y z
N MET A 1 61.66 44.37 -43.87
CA MET A 1 62.60 45.03 -42.98
C MET A 1 61.80 45.95 -42.10
N THR A 2 61.49 45.54 -40.88
CA THR A 2 60.74 46.35 -39.92
C THR A 2 61.84 46.99 -39.02
N GLU A 3 61.98 48.30 -39.14
CA GLU A 3 62.85 49.11 -38.31
C GLU A 3 62.35 49.10 -36.85
N HIS A 4 63.05 48.42 -35.99
CA HIS A 4 62.90 48.57 -34.58
C HIS A 4 63.47 49.87 -34.15
N THR A 5 62.64 50.90 -34.02
CA THR A 5 63.01 52.12 -33.35
C THR A 5 63.35 51.80 -31.89
N LEU A 6 64.62 51.76 -31.58
CA LEU A 6 65.12 51.67 -30.21
C LEU A 6 64.67 52.93 -29.46
N TYR A 7 63.77 52.71 -28.47
CA TYR A 7 63.34 53.74 -27.54
C TYR A 7 64.61 54.25 -26.80
N ASN A 8 64.92 55.52 -26.94
CA ASN A 8 65.97 56.16 -26.24
C ASN A 8 65.42 56.96 -25.05
N PRO A 9 65.58 56.46 -23.80
CA PRO A 9 64.99 57.09 -22.64
C PRO A 9 65.61 58.48 -22.40
N GLN A 10 64.74 59.45 -22.20
CA GLN A 10 65.14 60.82 -21.88
C GLN A 10 65.15 61.06 -20.38
N ALA A 11 65.90 62.02 -19.87
CA ALA A 11 66.06 62.27 -18.43
C ALA A 11 64.76 62.58 -17.71
N GLY A 12 63.68 63.01 -18.42
CA GLY A 12 62.38 63.25 -17.86
C GLY A 12 61.54 61.97 -17.66
N ASP A 13 61.93 60.82 -18.27
CA ASP A 13 61.22 59.60 -18.14
C ASP A 13 61.40 58.92 -16.75
N PHE A 14 62.37 59.47 -16.01
CA PHE A 14 62.65 58.99 -14.66
C PHE A 14 62.17 59.95 -13.57
N GLU A 15 61.41 60.99 -13.92
CA GLU A 15 60.78 61.83 -12.90
C GLU A 15 59.71 60.98 -12.18
N GLY A 16 59.88 60.84 -10.86
CA GLY A 16 58.96 60.09 -10.03
C GLY A 16 57.58 60.63 -10.13
N VAL A 17 56.66 59.82 -10.64
CA VAL A 17 55.26 60.12 -10.62
C VAL A 17 54.89 60.40 -9.19
N THR A 18 54.56 61.64 -8.85
CA THR A 18 53.97 61.99 -7.56
C THR A 18 52.58 61.21 -7.52
N VAL A 19 52.63 60.07 -6.85
CA VAL A 19 51.42 59.31 -6.55
C VAL A 19 50.63 60.22 -5.63
N THR A 20 49.70 60.98 -6.22
CA THR A 20 48.64 61.62 -5.46
C THR A 20 47.98 60.54 -4.65
N SER A 21 48.02 60.61 -3.35
CA SER A 21 47.50 59.64 -2.39
C SER A 21 45.95 59.57 -2.40
N ASP A 22 45.38 59.59 -3.58
CA ASP A 22 43.95 59.24 -3.81
C ASP A 22 43.79 57.77 -4.20
N ILE A 23 44.72 56.93 -3.75
CA ILE A 23 44.39 55.53 -3.58
C ILE A 23 43.46 55.51 -2.36
N GLN A 24 42.17 55.80 -2.62
CA GLN A 24 41.15 55.33 -1.72
C GLN A 24 41.45 53.86 -1.50
N GLN A 25 42.05 53.60 -0.34
CA GLN A 25 42.10 52.22 0.17
C GLN A 25 40.66 51.76 0.21
N LEU A 26 40.23 51.04 -0.86
CA LEU A 26 39.07 50.22 -0.83
C LEU A 26 39.32 49.13 0.21
N THR A 27 39.32 49.56 1.49
CA THR A 27 39.26 48.67 2.65
C THR A 27 37.91 48.00 2.58
N ARG A 28 37.85 46.98 1.71
CA ARG A 28 36.75 46.03 1.82
C ARG A 28 36.89 45.43 3.20
N PRO A 29 35.83 45.54 4.06
CA PRO A 29 35.89 44.89 5.35
C PRO A 29 36.26 43.42 5.09
N SER A 30 37.24 42.91 5.81
CA SER A 30 37.66 41.51 5.71
C SER A 30 36.51 40.65 6.17
N LEU A 31 35.66 40.23 5.20
CA LEU A 31 34.60 39.30 5.48
C LEU A 31 35.19 37.95 5.87
N SER A 32 34.69 37.36 6.94
CA SER A 32 35.03 35.98 7.28
C SER A 32 34.77 35.09 6.07
N PHE A 33 35.54 34.02 5.90
CA PHE A 33 35.40 33.04 4.81
C PHE A 33 33.93 32.60 4.62
N TRP A 34 33.22 32.35 5.73
CA TRP A 34 31.82 31.96 5.71
C TRP A 34 30.88 33.09 5.26
N GLN A 35 31.18 34.31 5.60
CA GLN A 35 30.38 35.46 5.17
C GLN A 35 30.52 35.72 3.67
N ASP A 36 31.74 35.64 3.13
CA ASP A 36 31.99 35.81 1.69
C ASP A 36 31.32 34.66 0.89
N ALA A 37 31.45 33.41 1.36
CA ALA A 37 30.79 32.26 0.76
C ALA A 37 29.27 32.44 0.74
N TRP A 38 28.68 32.93 1.83
CA TRP A 38 27.23 33.16 1.93
C TRP A 38 26.73 34.28 1.02
N VAL A 39 27.50 35.37 0.88
CA VAL A 39 27.19 36.48 -0.03
C VAL A 39 27.21 35.98 -1.48
N ARG A 40 28.23 35.19 -1.87
CA ARG A 40 28.33 34.61 -3.21
C ARG A 40 27.19 33.63 -3.49
N LEU A 41 26.82 32.81 -2.50
CA LEU A 41 25.72 31.85 -2.61
C LEU A 41 24.37 32.55 -2.86
N LYS A 42 24.09 33.62 -2.09
CA LYS A 42 22.85 34.43 -2.26
C LYS A 42 22.75 35.09 -3.62
N LYS A 43 23.87 35.44 -4.24
CA LYS A 43 23.93 36.07 -5.57
C LYS A 43 23.56 35.08 -6.67
N ASN A 44 23.76 33.79 -6.44
CA ASN A 44 23.45 32.75 -7.41
C ASN A 44 22.08 32.12 -7.11
N LYS A 45 21.03 32.52 -7.84
CA LYS A 45 19.66 32.04 -7.65
C LYS A 45 19.53 30.52 -7.81
N ARG A 46 20.32 29.91 -8.71
CA ARG A 46 20.29 28.44 -8.92
C ARG A 46 20.89 27.70 -7.72
N ALA A 47 22.00 28.21 -7.16
CA ALA A 47 22.60 27.64 -5.98
C ALA A 47 21.71 27.79 -4.73
N MET A 48 20.98 28.89 -4.61
CA MET A 48 19.98 29.07 -3.54
C MET A 48 18.83 28.06 -3.69
N ALA A 49 18.32 27.86 -4.91
CA ALA A 49 17.26 26.88 -5.13
C ALA A 49 17.70 25.47 -4.76
N SER A 50 18.92 25.05 -5.16
CA SER A 50 19.45 23.74 -4.78
C SER A 50 19.66 23.58 -3.27
N LEU A 51 20.10 24.63 -2.59
CA LEU A 51 20.23 24.63 -1.13
C LEU A 51 18.87 24.42 -0.45
N PHE A 52 17.82 25.11 -0.91
CA PHE A 52 16.48 24.93 -0.38
C PHE A 52 15.96 23.51 -0.56
N ILE A 53 16.21 22.91 -1.73
CA ILE A 53 15.82 21.52 -2.01
C ILE A 53 16.53 20.56 -1.05
N VAL A 54 17.85 20.72 -0.87
CA VAL A 54 18.63 19.87 0.04
C VAL A 54 18.16 20.02 1.48
N VAL A 55 17.93 21.24 1.95
CA VAL A 55 17.40 21.49 3.30
C VAL A 55 16.01 20.89 3.47
N ALA A 56 15.13 21.02 2.47
CA ALA A 56 13.80 20.44 2.51
C ALA A 56 13.84 18.90 2.57
N LEU A 57 14.74 18.26 1.81
CA LEU A 57 14.93 16.81 1.86
C LEU A 57 15.45 16.35 3.24
N ILE A 58 16.42 17.07 3.82
CA ILE A 58 16.92 16.77 5.15
C ILE A 58 15.81 16.89 6.20
N LEU A 59 15.03 17.97 6.15
CA LEU A 59 13.91 18.17 7.06
C LEU A 59 12.83 17.08 6.86
N PHE A 60 12.52 16.73 5.63
CA PHE A 60 11.56 15.66 5.32
C PHE A 60 12.03 14.31 5.87
N THR A 61 13.33 13.99 5.70
CA THR A 61 13.92 12.75 6.22
C THR A 61 13.92 12.70 7.75
N LEU A 62 14.13 13.85 8.41
CA LEU A 62 14.18 13.92 9.87
C LEU A 62 12.77 13.91 10.49
N ILE A 63 11.83 14.64 9.88
CA ILE A 63 10.48 14.86 10.41
C ILE A 63 9.53 13.76 9.93
N GLY A 64 9.76 13.18 8.74
CA GLY A 64 8.91 12.15 8.15
C GLY A 64 8.62 10.99 9.10
N PRO A 65 9.61 10.33 9.70
CA PRO A 65 9.39 9.23 10.64
C PRO A 65 8.65 9.64 11.93
N LEU A 66 8.74 10.92 12.29
CA LEU A 66 8.05 11.46 13.46
C LEU A 66 6.55 11.69 13.20
N LEU A 67 6.21 12.11 11.98
CA LEU A 67 4.83 12.33 11.53
C LEU A 67 4.15 11.03 11.11
N TRP A 68 4.90 10.12 10.49
CA TRP A 68 4.43 8.81 10.03
C TRP A 68 4.98 7.73 10.95
N ARG A 69 4.21 7.36 11.95
CA ARG A 69 4.53 6.22 12.82
C ARG A 69 4.23 4.91 12.11
N VAL A 70 5.02 4.58 11.11
CA VAL A 70 5.03 3.24 10.53
C VAL A 70 5.98 2.39 11.36
N ASP A 71 5.48 1.31 11.94
CA ASP A 71 6.33 0.35 12.64
C ASP A 71 7.15 -0.41 11.58
N PRO A 72 8.48 -0.24 11.53
CA PRO A 72 9.32 -0.92 10.54
C PRO A 72 9.42 -2.44 10.77
N ALA A 73 8.94 -2.94 11.91
CA ALA A 73 8.93 -4.36 12.22
C ALA A 73 7.71 -5.08 11.62
N VAL A 74 6.66 -4.35 11.25
CA VAL A 74 5.50 -4.90 10.54
C VAL A 74 5.84 -4.99 9.05
N GLN A 75 6.36 -6.12 8.64
CA GLN A 75 6.60 -6.46 7.24
C GLN A 75 5.48 -7.37 6.75
N ASP A 76 4.68 -6.88 5.83
CA ASP A 76 3.73 -7.71 5.10
C ASP A 76 4.48 -8.42 3.96
N LEU A 77 4.81 -9.69 4.18
CA LEU A 77 5.53 -10.53 3.22
C LEU A 77 4.71 -10.80 1.95
N ASP A 78 3.39 -10.68 2.02
CA ASP A 78 2.51 -10.89 0.88
C ASP A 78 2.55 -9.73 -0.12
N GLN A 79 3.03 -8.56 0.30
CA GLN A 79 3.20 -7.40 -0.58
C GLN A 79 4.50 -7.38 -1.38
N ILE A 80 5.50 -8.20 -1.04
CA ILE A 80 6.83 -8.20 -1.67
C ILE A 80 6.77 -8.62 -3.15
N SER A 81 5.75 -9.37 -3.55
CA SER A 81 5.59 -9.91 -4.91
C SER A 81 4.58 -9.16 -5.78
N GLN A 82 4.04 -8.04 -5.32
CA GLN A 82 3.00 -7.34 -6.07
C GLN A 82 3.58 -6.26 -6.96
N PHE A 83 3.27 -6.33 -8.26
CA PHE A 83 3.57 -5.28 -9.22
C PHE A 83 2.85 -3.98 -8.84
N ILE A 84 3.57 -2.86 -8.91
CA ILE A 84 3.00 -1.51 -8.77
C ILE A 84 1.98 -1.32 -9.90
N THR A 85 0.70 -1.48 -9.60
CA THR A 85 -0.38 -1.25 -10.54
C THR A 85 -0.90 0.17 -10.38
N PHE A 86 -0.59 1.03 -11.34
CA PHE A 86 -1.18 2.37 -11.44
C PHE A 86 -2.68 2.21 -11.74
N ASN A 87 -3.56 2.93 -11.02
CA ASN A 87 -5.02 2.99 -11.19
C ASN A 87 -5.89 1.88 -10.59
N LYS A 88 -5.41 1.01 -9.71
CA LYS A 88 -6.33 0.16 -8.93
C LYS A 88 -6.67 0.84 -7.60
N LYS A 89 -7.96 0.86 -7.28
CA LYS A 89 -8.41 1.31 -5.96
C LYS A 89 -7.97 0.26 -4.93
N ALA A 90 -7.20 0.68 -3.94
CA ALA A 90 -6.87 -0.15 -2.79
C ALA A 90 -7.73 0.30 -1.59
N VAL A 91 -8.20 -0.65 -0.82
CA VAL A 91 -8.88 -0.41 0.46
C VAL A 91 -7.89 -0.69 1.57
N VAL A 92 -7.74 0.29 2.45
CA VAL A 92 -6.92 0.14 3.66
C VAL A 92 -7.72 -0.68 4.67
N THR A 93 -7.16 -1.81 5.09
CA THR A 93 -7.74 -2.65 6.14
C THR A 93 -6.96 -2.46 7.43
N GLU A 94 -7.67 -2.19 8.52
CA GLU A 94 -7.09 -2.23 9.85
C GLU A 94 -6.73 -3.68 10.22
N SER A 95 -5.74 -3.85 11.08
CA SER A 95 -5.07 -5.10 11.44
C SER A 95 -5.94 -6.36 11.41
N GLN A 96 -5.37 -7.46 10.91
CA GLN A 96 -6.00 -8.78 10.82
C GLN A 96 -6.31 -9.35 12.22
N THR A 97 -7.46 -8.98 12.76
CA THR A 97 -8.05 -9.81 13.81
C THR A 97 -8.57 -11.10 13.16
N VAL A 98 -8.18 -12.23 13.73
CA VAL A 98 -8.75 -13.52 13.30
C VAL A 98 -10.27 -13.45 13.52
N TRP A 99 -11.01 -13.64 12.46
CA TRP A 99 -12.46 -13.66 12.56
C TRP A 99 -12.90 -15.09 12.91
N GLU A 100 -13.55 -15.25 14.04
CA GLU A 100 -13.98 -16.55 14.57
C GLU A 100 -15.22 -17.12 13.85
N GLY A 101 -15.72 -16.42 12.83
CA GLY A 101 -16.95 -16.81 12.13
C GLY A 101 -18.22 -16.30 12.85
N ILE A 102 -19.36 -16.79 12.41
CA ILE A 102 -20.66 -16.53 13.03
C ILE A 102 -21.21 -17.85 13.54
N THR A 103 -21.37 -17.97 14.86
CA THR A 103 -21.99 -19.13 15.49
C THR A 103 -23.36 -18.73 16.02
N LEU A 104 -24.38 -19.50 15.70
CA LEU A 104 -25.75 -19.26 16.17
C LEU A 104 -25.96 -19.98 17.50
N ASP A 105 -26.34 -19.25 18.54
CA ASP A 105 -26.64 -19.79 19.87
C ASP A 105 -27.93 -20.64 19.87
N ASN A 106 -28.88 -20.33 18.98
CA ASN A 106 -30.15 -21.01 18.86
C ASN A 106 -30.28 -21.61 17.46
N PHE A 107 -29.47 -22.60 17.15
CA PHE A 107 -29.63 -23.39 15.95
C PHE A 107 -30.92 -24.20 16.06
N PRO A 108 -31.78 -24.28 15.01
CA PRO A 108 -32.99 -25.10 15.04
C PRO A 108 -32.62 -26.53 15.41
N ALA A 109 -33.27 -27.06 16.44
CA ALA A 109 -33.14 -28.48 16.81
C ALA A 109 -33.36 -29.36 15.57
N GLU A 110 -32.69 -30.53 15.56
CA GLU A 110 -32.88 -31.52 14.51
C GLU A 110 -34.39 -31.67 14.21
N PRO A 111 -34.78 -31.67 12.94
CA PRO A 111 -36.16 -31.93 12.56
C PRO A 111 -36.55 -33.31 13.13
N GLU A 112 -37.76 -33.42 13.65
CA GLU A 112 -38.28 -34.69 14.18
C GLU A 112 -38.35 -35.80 13.11
N GLU A 113 -38.27 -35.44 11.84
CA GLU A 113 -38.14 -36.33 10.69
C GLU A 113 -36.88 -35.91 9.91
N GLU A 114 -35.99 -36.89 9.59
CA GLU A 114 -34.84 -36.65 8.73
C GLU A 114 -35.33 -36.13 7.39
N PRO A 115 -34.89 -34.95 6.92
CA PRO A 115 -35.25 -34.48 5.59
C PRO A 115 -34.66 -35.42 4.54
N ASP A 116 -35.49 -35.88 3.62
CA ASP A 116 -35.08 -36.78 2.52
C ASP A 116 -33.97 -36.14 1.64
N GLU A 117 -33.78 -34.83 1.73
CA GLU A 117 -32.83 -34.09 0.95
C GLU A 117 -32.39 -32.83 1.69
N LEU A 118 -31.04 -32.58 1.76
CA LEU A 118 -30.49 -31.33 2.27
C LEU A 118 -30.79 -30.18 1.30
N LEU A 119 -31.42 -29.14 1.82
CA LEU A 119 -31.69 -27.94 1.04
C LEU A 119 -30.47 -27.06 0.91
N ALA A 120 -30.37 -26.32 -0.19
CA ALA A 120 -29.35 -25.31 -0.37
C ALA A 120 -29.44 -24.23 0.70
N SER A 121 -28.30 -23.65 1.05
CA SER A 121 -28.23 -22.45 1.85
C SER A 121 -29.06 -21.33 1.22
N ALA A 122 -30.03 -20.79 1.94
CA ALA A 122 -30.98 -19.85 1.39
C ALA A 122 -30.38 -18.55 0.91
N LYS A 123 -29.28 -18.09 1.52
CA LYS A 123 -28.71 -16.79 1.20
C LYS A 123 -27.27 -16.70 1.68
N VAL A 124 -26.39 -16.35 0.75
CA VAL A 124 -24.98 -16.04 1.05
C VAL A 124 -24.77 -14.53 0.96
N GLU A 125 -24.10 -13.95 1.92
CA GLU A 125 -23.78 -12.53 1.98
C GLU A 125 -22.31 -12.33 2.34
N VAL A 126 -21.72 -11.25 1.83
CA VAL A 126 -20.39 -10.79 2.27
C VAL A 126 -20.57 -9.93 3.52
N VAL A 127 -19.75 -10.21 4.53
CA VAL A 127 -19.64 -9.41 5.75
C VAL A 127 -18.68 -8.29 5.52
N ASP A 128 -18.45 -7.33 5.46
CA ASP A 128 -17.38 -6.32 5.19
C ASP A 128 -16.97 -6.19 3.72
N SER A 129 -15.98 -5.34 3.49
CA SER A 129 -15.42 -5.13 2.16
C SER A 129 -14.44 -6.25 1.80
N PRO A 130 -14.69 -7.03 0.75
CA PRO A 130 -13.81 -8.12 0.33
C PRO A 130 -12.50 -7.56 -0.24
N THR A 131 -11.38 -8.00 0.34
CA THR A 131 -10.04 -7.56 -0.07
C THR A 131 -9.12 -8.74 -0.32
N THR A 132 -7.96 -8.50 -0.91
CA THR A 132 -6.91 -9.53 -1.07
C THR A 132 -6.38 -10.07 0.27
N GLN A 133 -6.74 -9.46 1.39
CA GLN A 133 -6.39 -9.90 2.73
C GLN A 133 -7.38 -10.89 3.32
N GLY A 134 -8.63 -10.87 2.85
CA GLY A 134 -9.67 -11.79 3.26
C GLY A 134 -11.05 -11.47 2.69
N VAL A 135 -11.84 -12.50 2.58
CA VAL A 135 -13.26 -12.45 2.22
C VAL A 135 -14.04 -13.14 3.32
N ARG A 136 -14.91 -12.39 3.98
CA ARG A 136 -15.78 -12.89 5.05
C ARG A 136 -17.17 -13.14 4.50
N LEU A 137 -17.62 -14.37 4.63
CA LEU A 137 -18.90 -14.84 4.16
C LEU A 137 -19.82 -15.21 5.33
N LYS A 138 -21.09 -14.99 5.18
CA LYS A 138 -22.13 -15.52 6.04
C LYS A 138 -23.28 -16.06 5.20
N TRP A 139 -24.01 -17.02 5.73
CA TRP A 139 -25.16 -17.62 5.06
C TRP A 139 -26.30 -17.93 6.02
N ALA A 140 -27.46 -18.24 5.47
CA ALA A 140 -28.58 -18.70 6.27
C ALA A 140 -28.34 -20.18 6.67
N PRO A 141 -28.67 -20.57 7.91
CA PRO A 141 -28.53 -21.96 8.36
C PRO A 141 -29.48 -22.88 7.58
N VAL A 142 -29.00 -24.10 7.29
CA VAL A 142 -29.80 -25.16 6.69
C VAL A 142 -30.16 -26.15 7.80
N VAL A 143 -31.46 -26.45 7.93
CA VAL A 143 -31.95 -27.38 8.95
C VAL A 143 -31.46 -28.79 8.62
N GLY A 144 -30.89 -29.48 9.62
CA GLY A 144 -30.32 -30.82 9.46
C GLY A 144 -28.89 -30.85 8.94
N ALA A 145 -28.30 -29.70 8.61
CA ALA A 145 -26.88 -29.66 8.23
C ALA A 145 -25.98 -29.98 9.43
N ALA A 146 -25.06 -30.91 9.26
CA ALA A 146 -23.97 -31.17 10.20
C ALA A 146 -22.81 -30.16 10.03
N GLY A 147 -22.68 -29.57 8.85
CA GLY A 147 -21.65 -28.56 8.52
C GLY A 147 -21.87 -27.99 7.13
N TYR A 148 -20.86 -27.22 6.66
CA TYR A 148 -20.89 -26.64 5.32
C TYR A 148 -19.49 -26.73 4.70
N VAL A 149 -19.45 -27.02 3.39
CA VAL A 149 -18.25 -26.94 2.57
C VAL A 149 -18.30 -25.67 1.74
N ILE A 150 -17.23 -24.90 1.78
CA ILE A 150 -17.11 -23.62 1.08
C ILE A 150 -16.22 -23.81 -0.13
N TYR A 151 -16.78 -23.64 -1.32
CA TYR A 151 -16.08 -23.70 -2.59
C TYR A 151 -15.79 -22.31 -3.14
N ARG A 152 -14.68 -22.18 -3.83
CA ARG A 152 -14.27 -20.95 -4.53
C ARG A 152 -13.90 -21.26 -5.99
N ASN A 153 -14.51 -20.52 -6.92
CA ASN A 153 -14.20 -20.58 -8.34
C ASN A 153 -13.81 -19.19 -8.87
N GLU A 154 -12.84 -19.14 -9.79
CA GLU A 154 -12.46 -17.92 -10.51
C GLU A 154 -13.33 -17.65 -11.74
N LYS A 155 -14.10 -18.64 -12.15
CA LYS A 155 -15.02 -18.58 -13.29
C LYS A 155 -16.46 -18.34 -12.81
N ALA A 156 -17.30 -17.96 -13.76
CA ALA A 156 -18.74 -17.90 -13.50
C ALA A 156 -19.25 -19.27 -13.02
N PRO A 157 -20.27 -19.30 -12.14
CA PRO A 157 -20.76 -20.54 -11.57
C PRO A 157 -21.23 -21.50 -12.65
N ASP A 158 -20.77 -22.72 -12.55
CA ASP A 158 -21.22 -23.88 -13.33
C ASP A 158 -21.72 -24.92 -12.33
N PRO A 159 -22.95 -25.47 -12.47
CA PRO A 159 -23.45 -26.48 -11.55
C PRO A 159 -22.53 -27.69 -11.39
N ASP A 160 -21.79 -28.03 -12.44
CA ASP A 160 -20.88 -29.18 -12.47
C ASP A 160 -19.43 -28.83 -12.04
N ASP A 161 -19.11 -27.54 -11.83
CA ASP A 161 -17.77 -27.06 -11.44
C ASP A 161 -17.87 -25.96 -10.36
N LEU A 162 -17.92 -26.37 -9.11
CA LEU A 162 -17.93 -25.46 -7.96
C LEU A 162 -16.56 -24.82 -7.70
N GLY A 163 -15.50 -25.32 -8.32
CA GLY A 163 -14.12 -24.87 -8.11
C GLY A 163 -13.41 -25.68 -7.02
N ILE A 164 -12.61 -25.01 -6.22
CA ILE A 164 -11.80 -25.65 -5.16
C ILE A 164 -12.46 -25.46 -3.80
N PRO A 165 -12.46 -26.47 -2.92
CA PRO A 165 -12.86 -26.30 -1.54
C PRO A 165 -11.78 -25.43 -0.82
N VAL A 166 -12.22 -24.35 -0.20
CA VAL A 166 -11.35 -23.42 0.53
C VAL A 166 -11.56 -23.49 2.04
N GLY A 167 -12.61 -24.14 2.49
CA GLY A 167 -12.88 -24.35 3.90
C GLY A 167 -14.08 -25.24 4.16
N GLU A 168 -14.19 -25.64 5.40
CA GLU A 168 -15.28 -26.48 5.92
C GLU A 168 -15.62 -26.00 7.32
N THR A 169 -16.88 -26.15 7.72
CA THR A 169 -17.33 -25.91 9.10
C THR A 169 -17.76 -27.23 9.74
N ASP A 170 -17.37 -27.45 11.00
CA ASP A 170 -17.57 -28.69 11.74
C ASP A 170 -18.97 -28.79 12.38
N ALA A 171 -19.80 -27.75 12.24
CA ALA A 171 -21.12 -27.73 12.84
C ALA A 171 -22.10 -26.89 12.03
N GLY A 172 -23.35 -27.33 11.95
CA GLY A 172 -24.42 -26.67 11.18
C GLY A 172 -24.82 -25.29 11.74
N ASN A 173 -24.48 -24.98 13.00
CA ASN A 173 -24.70 -23.67 13.60
C ASN A 173 -23.60 -22.65 13.30
N ILE A 174 -22.49 -23.06 12.67
CA ILE A 174 -21.45 -22.16 12.20
C ILE A 174 -21.83 -21.69 10.79
N VAL A 175 -22.26 -20.46 10.68
CA VAL A 175 -22.80 -19.88 9.43
C VAL A 175 -21.95 -18.74 8.89
N GLY A 176 -20.67 -18.77 9.15
CA GLY A 176 -19.73 -17.78 8.66
C GLY A 176 -18.33 -18.36 8.49
N TYR A 177 -17.63 -17.91 7.45
CA TYR A 177 -16.29 -18.35 7.09
C TYR A 177 -15.46 -17.19 6.55
N GLU A 178 -14.16 -17.18 6.83
CA GLU A 178 -13.21 -16.23 6.29
C GLU A 178 -12.19 -16.93 5.38
N ASP A 179 -12.22 -16.59 4.09
CA ASP A 179 -11.21 -17.05 3.13
C ASP A 179 -10.03 -16.06 3.11
N ARG A 180 -8.83 -16.57 3.38
CA ARG A 180 -7.55 -15.84 3.31
C ARG A 180 -6.55 -16.49 2.35
N LEU A 181 -6.97 -17.47 1.57
CA LEU A 181 -6.08 -18.28 0.74
C LEU A 181 -5.76 -17.59 -0.59
N LYS A 182 -4.60 -16.91 -0.67
CA LYS A 182 -4.03 -16.33 -1.92
C LYS A 182 -5.06 -15.61 -2.79
N LEU A 183 -5.73 -14.61 -2.21
CA LEU A 183 -6.72 -13.82 -2.92
C LEU A 183 -6.04 -12.77 -3.81
N GLU A 184 -6.49 -12.65 -5.05
CA GLU A 184 -6.11 -11.61 -6.00
C GLU A 184 -7.26 -10.61 -6.20
N ALA A 185 -6.95 -9.42 -6.70
CA ALA A 185 -7.95 -8.40 -6.98
C ALA A 185 -8.74 -8.74 -8.25
N ARG A 186 -9.67 -9.69 -8.13
CA ARG A 186 -10.60 -10.19 -9.17
C ARG A 186 -11.92 -10.59 -8.56
N THR A 187 -12.89 -10.98 -9.39
CA THR A 187 -14.13 -11.56 -8.90
C THR A 187 -13.96 -13.05 -8.70
N TYR A 188 -14.31 -13.53 -7.50
CA TYR A 188 -14.44 -14.95 -7.16
C TYR A 188 -15.91 -15.31 -6.99
N HIS A 189 -16.24 -16.55 -7.24
CA HIS A 189 -17.57 -17.10 -7.01
C HIS A 189 -17.47 -18.12 -5.87
N TYR A 190 -18.19 -17.85 -4.79
CA TYR A 190 -18.25 -18.72 -3.63
C TYR A 190 -19.55 -19.49 -3.63
N SER A 191 -19.46 -20.80 -3.49
CA SER A 191 -20.58 -21.72 -3.34
C SER A 191 -20.53 -22.34 -1.96
N ILE A 192 -21.65 -22.30 -1.25
CA ILE A 192 -21.81 -22.88 0.08
C ILE A 192 -22.70 -24.10 -0.04
N VAL A 193 -22.16 -25.26 0.30
CA VAL A 193 -22.83 -26.55 0.21
C VAL A 193 -23.06 -27.08 1.60
N ALA A 194 -24.28 -27.40 1.98
CA ALA A 194 -24.56 -28.04 3.25
C ALA A 194 -24.15 -29.54 3.19
N THR A 195 -23.71 -30.08 4.32
CA THR A 195 -23.36 -31.49 4.45
C THR A 195 -24.01 -32.09 5.71
N ASP A 196 -24.40 -33.35 5.62
CA ASP A 196 -24.86 -34.14 6.78
C ASP A 196 -23.70 -34.82 7.52
N GLY A 197 -22.44 -34.57 7.08
CA GLY A 197 -21.23 -35.18 7.62
C GLY A 197 -20.78 -36.41 6.83
N MET A 198 -21.56 -36.94 5.88
CA MET A 198 -21.18 -38.00 4.95
C MET A 198 -21.27 -37.54 3.49
N ASP A 199 -22.37 -36.91 3.14
CA ASP A 199 -22.67 -36.47 1.78
C ASP A 199 -22.88 -34.95 1.74
N GLU A 200 -22.65 -34.37 0.57
CA GLU A 200 -22.92 -32.97 0.28
C GLU A 200 -24.31 -32.84 -0.40
N ALA A 201 -24.99 -31.72 -0.14
CA ALA A 201 -26.26 -31.42 -0.77
C ALA A 201 -26.10 -31.19 -2.27
N ASP A 202 -27.03 -31.69 -3.07
CA ASP A 202 -27.07 -31.51 -4.52
C ASP A 202 -27.29 -30.05 -4.93
N THR A 203 -27.85 -29.24 -4.02
CA THR A 203 -28.17 -27.85 -4.26
C THR A 203 -27.26 -26.93 -3.41
N HIS A 204 -26.92 -25.79 -3.95
CA HIS A 204 -26.00 -24.83 -3.27
C HIS A 204 -26.38 -23.39 -3.59
N ALA A 205 -25.98 -22.47 -2.71
CA ALA A 205 -26.04 -21.03 -2.96
C ALA A 205 -24.70 -20.54 -3.45
N THR A 206 -24.69 -19.75 -4.52
CA THR A 206 -23.46 -19.15 -5.09
C THR A 206 -23.55 -17.63 -5.08
N LEU A 207 -22.44 -16.96 -4.73
CA LEU A 207 -22.32 -15.51 -4.72
C LEU A 207 -21.04 -15.08 -5.44
N GLY A 208 -21.18 -14.15 -6.41
CA GLY A 208 -20.03 -13.47 -7.01
C GLY A 208 -19.51 -12.34 -6.13
N VAL A 209 -18.25 -12.40 -5.74
CA VAL A 209 -17.61 -11.47 -4.82
C VAL A 209 -16.45 -10.75 -5.51
N PRO A 210 -16.56 -9.45 -5.81
CA PRO A 210 -15.48 -8.65 -6.37
C PRO A 210 -14.48 -8.30 -5.27
N VAL A 211 -13.32 -8.95 -5.31
CA VAL A 211 -12.22 -8.70 -4.38
C VAL A 211 -11.38 -7.53 -4.87
N VAL A 212 -11.12 -6.57 -4.00
CA VAL A 212 -10.26 -5.41 -4.26
C VAL A 212 -8.93 -5.53 -3.56
N GLN A 213 -7.93 -4.78 -4.03
CA GLN A 213 -6.62 -4.77 -3.39
C GLN A 213 -6.75 -4.24 -1.95
N GLY A 214 -6.37 -5.05 -0.97
CA GLY A 214 -6.24 -4.65 0.43
C GLY A 214 -4.81 -4.20 0.73
N ILE A 215 -4.65 -3.17 1.55
CA ILE A 215 -3.37 -2.71 2.10
C ILE A 215 -3.52 -2.69 3.61
N ILE A 216 -2.62 -3.39 4.31
CA ILE A 216 -2.52 -3.33 5.77
C ILE A 216 -1.60 -2.16 6.12
N LEU A 217 -2.02 -1.30 7.05
CA LEU A 217 -1.23 -0.20 7.59
C LEU A 217 -0.61 -0.56 8.92
#